data_a60a9952fa077c9129c61713694ea9e1
#
_entry.id   a60a9952fa077c9129c61713694ea9e1
#
_cell.length_a   1.000
_cell.length_b   1.000
_cell.length_c   1.000
_cell.angle_alpha   90.00
_cell.angle_beta   90.00
_cell.angle_gamma   90.00
#
_symmetry.space_group_name_H-M   'P 1'
#
loop_
_entity.id
_entity.type
_entity.pdbx_description
1 polymer ?
#
loop_
_entity_poly.entity_id
_entity_poly.type
_entity_poly.pdbx_seq_one_letter_code
_entity_poly.pdbx_strand_id
1 'polypeptide(L)'
;SEMCIRDRLYDVKAQLADDELTATEAKNSLRLSLLDLIQLMELQEHEEFDIDSLDENISRTDTIMPQTIYAAALNCMPQIKQAYYSLQSSSKAIKVAKAGYYPTLSLGAGISTGYYHSRNSINPSFRQQLQNNMQKSVYLSLSIPLFDRFSTRNEVRAARIEESNARLSLENEKKNLYKEIEKAYTDAVNALEKYESTSKAVVANEEAHRYALEKYASGKSAVYEYNEIKMKLAEALSKQSQAKYAYLLKERVLAFYSCRESALSH
;
A
#
# COMPACT_ATOMS: atom_id res chain seq x y z
N SER A 1 -3.77 4.40 62.23
CA SER A 1 -4.99 4.77 61.48
C SER A 1 -4.75 5.91 60.49
N GLU A 2 -4.14 7.04 60.90
CA GLU A 2 -3.89 8.19 59.98
C GLU A 2 -2.83 7.92 58.90
N MET A 3 -1.84 7.10 59.19
CA MET A 3 -0.78 6.73 58.25
C MET A 3 -1.32 5.90 57.06
N CYS A 4 -2.25 4.99 57.32
CA CYS A 4 -2.94 4.22 56.27
C CYS A 4 -3.85 5.07 55.37
N ILE A 5 -4.45 6.14 55.88
CA ILE A 5 -5.31 7.04 55.08
C ILE A 5 -4.43 7.92 54.17
N ARG A 6 -3.29 8.42 54.65
CA ARG A 6 -2.34 9.21 53.87
C ARG A 6 -1.71 8.37 52.75
N ASP A 7 -1.28 7.14 53.02
CA ASP A 7 -0.74 6.22 52.01
C ASP A 7 -1.75 6.02 50.87
N ARG A 8 -3.00 5.69 51.20
CA ARG A 8 -4.07 5.52 50.19
C ARG A 8 -4.36 6.78 49.37
N LEU A 9 -4.26 7.96 50.00
CA LEU A 9 -4.45 9.22 49.27
C LEU A 9 -3.36 9.46 48.24
N TYR A 10 -2.10 9.16 48.56
CA TYR A 10 -0.99 9.30 47.63
C TYR A 10 -1.01 8.26 46.52
N ASP A 11 -1.43 7.03 46.82
CA ASP A 11 -1.65 5.97 45.80
C ASP A 11 -2.73 6.39 44.79
N VAL A 12 -3.86 6.92 45.26
CA VAL A 12 -4.93 7.40 44.37
C VAL A 12 -4.48 8.61 43.54
N LYS A 13 -3.68 9.53 44.11
CA LYS A 13 -3.13 10.66 43.36
C LYS A 13 -2.11 10.22 42.32
N ALA A 14 -1.28 9.22 42.62
CA ALA A 14 -0.36 8.65 41.66
C ALA A 14 -1.11 7.97 40.51
N GLN A 15 -2.16 7.19 40.82
CA GLN A 15 -3.01 6.57 39.82
C GLN A 15 -3.73 7.59 38.93
N LEU A 16 -4.24 8.69 39.52
CA LEU A 16 -4.86 9.77 38.75
C LEU A 16 -3.87 10.40 37.75
N ALA A 17 -2.63 10.68 38.19
CA ALA A 17 -1.61 11.24 37.33
C ALA A 17 -1.23 10.29 36.18
N ASP A 18 -1.16 8.98 36.43
CA ASP A 18 -0.89 7.97 35.43
C ASP A 18 -2.05 7.83 34.43
N ASP A 19 -3.28 7.89 34.90
CA ASP A 19 -4.49 7.88 34.06
C ASP A 19 -4.56 9.17 33.17
N GLU A 20 -4.22 10.34 33.71
CA GLU A 20 -4.13 11.61 32.96
C GLU A 20 -3.04 11.56 31.89
N LEU A 21 -1.88 10.97 32.21
CA LEU A 21 -0.80 10.74 31.24
C LEU A 21 -1.28 9.83 30.10
N THR A 22 -1.86 8.68 30.45
CA THR A 22 -2.40 7.71 29.48
C THR A 22 -3.46 8.35 28.56
N ALA A 23 -4.37 9.17 29.14
CA ALA A 23 -5.37 9.88 28.36
C ALA A 23 -4.74 10.92 27.40
N THR A 24 -3.67 11.59 27.82
CA THR A 24 -2.93 12.56 27.00
C THR A 24 -2.20 11.85 25.86
N GLU A 25 -1.53 10.73 26.13
CA GLU A 25 -0.87 9.91 25.11
C GLU A 25 -1.86 9.37 24.08
N ALA A 26 -3.04 8.91 24.52
CA ALA A 26 -4.09 8.45 23.63
C ALA A 26 -4.62 9.56 22.71
N LYS A 27 -4.82 10.79 23.24
CA LYS A 27 -5.23 11.96 22.46
C LYS A 27 -4.17 12.36 21.42
N ASN A 28 -2.89 12.33 21.80
CA ASN A 28 -1.80 12.63 20.88
C ASN A 28 -1.70 11.57 19.78
N SER A 29 -1.84 10.29 20.12
CA SER A 29 -1.86 9.19 19.16
C SER A 29 -3.03 9.30 18.18
N LEU A 30 -4.23 9.65 18.65
CA LEU A 30 -5.38 9.92 17.78
C LEU A 30 -5.08 11.05 16.81
N ARG A 31 -4.54 12.18 17.30
CA ARG A 31 -4.22 13.34 16.46
C ARG A 31 -3.19 12.99 15.38
N LEU A 32 -2.17 12.22 15.72
CA LEU A 32 -1.16 11.77 14.74
C LEU A 32 -1.78 10.82 13.70
N SER A 33 -2.63 9.88 14.13
CA SER A 33 -3.32 8.96 13.20
C SER A 33 -4.28 9.69 12.26
N LEU A 34 -4.97 10.75 12.73
CA LEU A 34 -5.79 11.59 11.87
C LEU A 34 -4.94 12.37 10.86
N LEU A 35 -3.78 12.90 11.29
CA LEU A 35 -2.84 13.59 10.40
C LEU A 35 -2.29 12.64 9.31
N ASP A 36 -1.91 11.43 9.70
CA ASP A 36 -1.46 10.41 8.74
C ASP A 36 -2.56 10.09 7.71
N LEU A 37 -3.82 10.01 8.14
CA LEU A 37 -4.95 9.77 7.24
C LEU A 37 -5.18 10.95 6.28
N ILE A 38 -5.13 12.19 6.78
CA ILE A 38 -5.23 13.41 5.97
C ILE A 38 -4.14 13.43 4.89
N GLN A 39 -2.90 13.09 5.27
CA GLN A 39 -1.77 13.02 4.33
C GLN A 39 -1.96 11.92 3.27
N LEU A 40 -2.45 10.74 3.68
CA LEU A 40 -2.75 9.64 2.74
C LEU A 40 -3.85 10.00 1.74
N MET A 41 -4.80 10.85 2.14
CA MET A 41 -5.88 11.33 1.27
C MET A 41 -5.52 12.61 0.50
N GLU A 42 -4.31 13.16 0.69
CA GLU A 42 -3.83 14.40 0.05
C GLU A 42 -4.79 15.60 0.25
N LEU A 43 -5.44 15.68 1.42
CA LEU A 43 -6.33 16.79 1.72
C LEU A 43 -5.55 18.07 2.03
N GLN A 44 -5.98 19.21 1.46
CA GLN A 44 -5.30 20.50 1.61
C GLN A 44 -5.70 21.28 2.87
N GLU A 45 -6.88 21.00 3.42
CA GLU A 45 -7.39 21.68 4.64
C GLU A 45 -7.38 20.69 5.81
N HIS A 46 -6.71 21.08 6.91
CA HIS A 46 -6.42 20.19 8.05
C HIS A 46 -7.22 20.54 9.32
N GLU A 47 -7.98 21.65 9.34
CA GLU A 47 -8.47 22.22 10.61
C GLU A 47 -9.76 21.58 11.16
N GLU A 48 -10.58 20.89 10.34
CA GLU A 48 -11.87 20.32 10.78
C GLU A 48 -12.09 18.86 10.35
N PHE A 49 -11.00 18.11 10.12
CA PHE A 49 -11.15 16.70 9.72
C PHE A 49 -11.44 15.82 10.95
N ASP A 50 -12.60 15.19 10.95
CA ASP A 50 -12.97 14.17 11.92
C ASP A 50 -13.54 12.93 11.20
N ILE A 51 -13.52 11.80 11.88
CA ILE A 51 -14.03 10.54 11.35
C ILE A 51 -15.41 10.30 11.91
N ASP A 52 -16.41 10.12 11.03
CA ASP A 52 -17.74 9.74 11.44
C ASP A 52 -17.77 8.33 12.06
N SER A 53 -18.58 8.14 13.07
CA SER A 53 -18.71 6.85 13.74
C SER A 53 -19.41 5.86 12.82
N LEU A 54 -18.75 4.76 12.48
CA LEU A 54 -19.35 3.67 11.74
C LEU A 54 -20.30 2.88 12.66
N ASP A 55 -21.60 3.15 12.57
CA ASP A 55 -22.66 2.34 13.21
C ASP A 55 -23.00 1.11 12.36
N GLU A 56 -22.01 0.44 11.81
CA GLU A 56 -22.23 -0.82 11.12
C GLU A 56 -22.51 -1.93 12.15
N ASN A 57 -23.72 -2.49 12.07
CA ASN A 57 -24.03 -3.74 12.74
C ASN A 57 -23.16 -4.84 12.12
N ILE A 58 -22.26 -5.40 12.91
CA ILE A 58 -21.45 -6.54 12.50
C ILE A 58 -22.37 -7.73 12.33
N SER A 59 -22.81 -7.97 11.08
CA SER A 59 -23.40 -9.24 10.70
C SER A 59 -22.30 -10.18 10.25
N ARG A 60 -22.43 -11.48 10.52
CA ARG A 60 -21.61 -12.49 9.87
C ARG A 60 -21.83 -12.35 8.36
N THR A 61 -20.92 -11.66 7.69
CA THR A 61 -20.92 -11.69 6.22
C THR A 61 -20.63 -13.12 5.82
N ASP A 62 -21.49 -13.69 4.96
CA ASP A 62 -21.25 -15.03 4.39
C ASP A 62 -19.83 -15.07 3.87
N THR A 63 -19.01 -15.87 4.52
CA THR A 63 -17.56 -15.88 4.31
C THR A 63 -17.30 -16.41 2.91
N ILE A 64 -17.10 -15.48 1.95
CA ILE A 64 -16.80 -15.82 0.55
C ILE A 64 -15.50 -16.60 0.55
N MET A 65 -15.50 -17.81 -0.02
CA MET A 65 -14.31 -18.66 -0.06
C MET A 65 -13.15 -17.94 -0.75
N PRO A 66 -11.90 -18.06 -0.24
CA PRO A 66 -10.70 -17.41 -0.82
C PRO A 66 -10.52 -17.66 -2.31
N GLN A 67 -10.90 -18.85 -2.79
CA GLN A 67 -10.83 -19.23 -4.20
C GLN A 67 -11.70 -18.34 -5.10
N THR A 68 -12.89 -17.96 -4.62
CA THR A 68 -13.80 -17.08 -5.37
C THR A 68 -13.24 -15.65 -5.43
N ILE A 69 -12.68 -15.16 -4.33
CA ILE A 69 -12.00 -13.86 -4.27
C ILE A 69 -10.80 -13.85 -5.21
N TYR A 70 -9.99 -14.90 -5.20
CA TYR A 70 -8.83 -15.02 -6.07
C TYR A 70 -9.20 -15.02 -7.56
N ALA A 71 -10.25 -15.74 -7.94
CA ALA A 71 -10.72 -15.74 -9.32
C ALA A 71 -11.16 -14.35 -9.80
N ALA A 72 -11.80 -13.55 -8.95
CA ALA A 72 -12.15 -12.17 -9.24
C ALA A 72 -10.88 -11.28 -9.30
N ALA A 73 -9.98 -11.40 -8.32
CA ALA A 73 -8.75 -10.64 -8.22
C ALA A 73 -7.81 -10.79 -9.42
N LEU A 74 -7.72 -11.99 -10.01
CA LEU A 74 -6.91 -12.25 -11.21
C LEU A 74 -7.26 -11.33 -12.38
N ASN A 75 -8.52 -10.91 -12.49
CA ASN A 75 -8.99 -10.09 -13.61
C ASN A 75 -8.90 -8.58 -13.35
N CYS A 76 -8.93 -8.16 -12.09
CA CYS A 76 -8.99 -6.75 -11.74
C CYS A 76 -7.67 -6.20 -11.20
N MET A 77 -6.86 -7.01 -10.49
CA MET A 77 -5.67 -6.51 -9.79
C MET A 77 -4.63 -5.95 -10.74
N PRO A 78 -4.18 -4.68 -10.53
CA PRO A 78 -3.22 -4.02 -11.40
C PRO A 78 -1.87 -4.75 -11.50
N GLN A 79 -1.39 -5.34 -10.40
CA GLN A 79 -0.12 -6.08 -10.39
C GLN A 79 -0.13 -7.28 -11.34
N ILE A 80 -1.24 -7.98 -11.47
CA ILE A 80 -1.37 -9.11 -12.42
C ILE A 80 -1.39 -8.59 -13.85
N LYS A 81 -2.11 -7.48 -14.12
CA LYS A 81 -2.10 -6.83 -15.42
C LYS A 81 -0.71 -6.33 -15.81
N GLN A 82 0.01 -5.73 -14.86
CA GLN A 82 1.40 -5.27 -15.06
C GLN A 82 2.31 -6.45 -15.46
N ALA A 83 2.30 -7.54 -14.70
CA ALA A 83 3.11 -8.71 -14.99
C ALA A 83 2.72 -9.36 -16.34
N TYR A 84 1.43 -9.37 -16.68
CA TYR A 84 0.95 -9.85 -17.98
C TYR A 84 1.46 -8.98 -19.15
N TYR A 85 1.37 -7.65 -19.04
CA TYR A 85 1.90 -6.76 -20.08
C TYR A 85 3.43 -6.78 -20.16
N SER A 86 4.12 -7.01 -19.04
CA SER A 86 5.57 -7.23 -19.03
C SER A 86 5.95 -8.48 -19.84
N LEU A 87 5.21 -9.60 -19.65
CA LEU A 87 5.38 -10.80 -20.44
C LEU A 87 5.11 -10.53 -21.95
N GLN A 88 4.04 -9.80 -22.27
CA GLN A 88 3.78 -9.44 -23.67
C GLN A 88 4.91 -8.58 -24.27
N SER A 89 5.43 -7.62 -23.51
CA SER A 89 6.56 -6.80 -23.92
C SER A 89 7.78 -7.65 -24.23
N SER A 90 8.16 -8.56 -23.34
CA SER A 90 9.28 -9.49 -23.52
C SER A 90 9.09 -10.40 -24.73
N SER A 91 7.86 -10.85 -24.99
CA SER A 91 7.55 -11.63 -26.21
C SER A 91 7.71 -10.80 -27.50
N LYS A 92 7.37 -9.49 -27.47
CA LYS A 92 7.63 -8.58 -28.60
C LYS A 92 9.11 -8.27 -28.75
N ALA A 93 9.87 -8.19 -27.63
CA ALA A 93 11.32 -7.97 -27.66
C ALA A 93 12.07 -9.07 -28.47
N ILE A 94 11.57 -10.30 -28.46
CA ILE A 94 12.12 -11.35 -29.34
C ILE A 94 12.00 -10.99 -30.82
N LYS A 95 10.87 -10.38 -31.22
CA LYS A 95 10.69 -9.92 -32.61
C LYS A 95 11.63 -8.76 -32.94
N VAL A 96 11.84 -7.86 -31.99
CA VAL A 96 12.81 -6.75 -32.13
C VAL A 96 14.22 -7.29 -32.28
N ALA A 97 14.65 -8.24 -31.43
CA ALA A 97 15.95 -8.89 -31.56
C ALA A 97 16.13 -9.60 -32.91
N LYS A 98 15.08 -10.24 -33.43
CA LYS A 98 15.10 -10.87 -34.76
C LYS A 98 15.24 -9.85 -35.90
N ALA A 99 14.86 -8.57 -35.67
CA ALA A 99 15.01 -7.53 -36.70
C ALA A 99 16.47 -7.31 -37.11
N GLY A 100 17.43 -7.63 -36.25
CA GLY A 100 18.86 -7.59 -36.58
C GLY A 100 19.28 -8.53 -37.73
N TYR A 101 18.44 -9.48 -38.12
CA TYR A 101 18.69 -10.28 -39.34
C TYR A 101 18.26 -9.61 -40.64
N TYR A 102 17.50 -8.51 -40.59
CA TYR A 102 16.95 -7.85 -41.74
C TYR A 102 17.77 -6.61 -42.14
N PRO A 103 17.73 -6.22 -43.40
CA PRO A 103 18.34 -4.98 -43.84
C PRO A 103 17.73 -3.74 -43.15
N THR A 104 18.55 -2.76 -42.84
CA THR A 104 18.10 -1.46 -42.31
C THR A 104 18.25 -0.38 -43.38
N LEU A 105 17.19 0.40 -43.57
CA LEU A 105 17.14 1.55 -44.47
C LEU A 105 17.06 2.81 -43.62
N SER A 106 18.02 3.72 -43.79
CA SER A 106 18.08 4.98 -43.06
C SER A 106 18.04 6.15 -44.03
N LEU A 107 17.20 7.14 -43.73
CA LEU A 107 17.16 8.42 -44.41
C LEU A 107 17.71 9.49 -43.47
N GLY A 108 18.70 10.23 -43.93
CA GLY A 108 19.26 11.34 -43.15
C GLY A 108 19.25 12.63 -43.96
N ALA A 109 19.05 13.74 -43.27
CA ALA A 109 19.19 15.09 -43.84
C ALA A 109 20.07 15.93 -42.89
N GLY A 110 20.95 16.70 -43.45
CA GLY A 110 21.87 17.54 -42.69
C GLY A 110 22.05 18.92 -43.35
N ILE A 111 22.26 19.91 -42.51
CA ILE A 111 22.73 21.24 -42.92
C ILE A 111 23.99 21.49 -42.11
N SER A 112 25.09 21.78 -42.82
CA SER A 112 26.37 22.10 -42.21
C SER A 112 26.96 23.34 -42.81
N THR A 113 27.73 24.08 -42.06
CA THR A 113 28.52 25.21 -42.51
C THR A 113 29.81 25.23 -41.69
N GLY A 114 30.86 25.84 -42.22
CA GLY A 114 32.15 25.90 -41.55
C GLY A 114 32.79 27.28 -41.65
N TYR A 115 33.50 27.68 -40.64
CA TYR A 115 34.37 28.82 -40.61
C TYR A 115 35.84 28.36 -40.51
N TYR A 116 36.70 28.90 -41.34
CA TYR A 116 38.14 28.65 -41.24
C TYR A 116 38.92 29.97 -41.39
N HIS A 117 40.06 30.05 -40.74
CA HIS A 117 40.99 31.16 -40.86
C HIS A 117 42.35 30.63 -41.30
N SER A 118 42.83 31.14 -42.46
CA SER A 118 44.16 30.79 -42.98
C SER A 118 45.10 31.97 -42.83
N ARG A 119 46.32 31.69 -42.32
CA ARG A 119 47.32 32.74 -42.06
C ARG A 119 47.94 33.32 -43.31
N ASN A 120 47.89 32.61 -44.43
CA ASN A 120 48.59 32.97 -45.67
C ASN A 120 47.66 33.35 -46.82
N SER A 121 46.36 33.58 -46.56
CA SER A 121 45.39 33.93 -47.60
C SER A 121 44.42 35.02 -47.16
N ILE A 122 43.82 35.72 -48.10
CA ILE A 122 42.74 36.68 -47.84
C ILE A 122 41.50 35.86 -47.33
N ASN A 123 41.18 35.99 -46.07
CA ASN A 123 40.03 35.30 -45.54
C ASN A 123 38.75 36.10 -45.75
N PRO A 124 37.71 35.49 -46.31
CA PRO A 124 36.38 36.13 -46.38
C PRO A 124 35.85 36.40 -44.99
N SER A 125 34.94 37.37 -44.88
CA SER A 125 34.31 37.65 -43.59
C SER A 125 33.54 36.44 -43.01
N PHE A 126 33.39 36.36 -41.70
CA PHE A 126 32.67 35.27 -41.01
C PHE A 126 31.31 35.00 -41.66
N ARG A 127 30.52 36.06 -41.90
CA ARG A 127 29.18 35.94 -42.50
C ARG A 127 29.23 35.38 -43.91
N GLN A 128 30.22 35.82 -44.74
CA GLN A 128 30.39 35.28 -46.05
C GLN A 128 30.82 33.82 -46.07
N GLN A 129 31.67 33.41 -45.11
CA GLN A 129 32.08 32.01 -45.01
C GLN A 129 30.90 31.13 -44.60
N LEU A 130 30.06 31.56 -43.61
CA LEU A 130 28.88 30.82 -43.23
C LEU A 130 27.90 30.62 -44.39
N GLN A 131 27.74 31.62 -45.26
CA GLN A 131 26.86 31.52 -46.41
C GLN A 131 27.47 30.68 -47.54
N ASN A 132 28.76 30.89 -47.84
CA ASN A 132 29.43 30.21 -48.95
C ASN A 132 29.75 28.75 -48.65
N ASN A 133 29.95 28.38 -47.37
CA ASN A 133 30.27 27.03 -46.95
C ASN A 133 29.02 26.23 -46.51
N MET A 134 27.82 26.80 -46.72
CA MET A 134 26.58 26.10 -46.34
C MET A 134 26.35 24.92 -47.28
N GLN A 135 26.39 23.73 -46.71
CA GLN A 135 26.08 22.47 -47.38
C GLN A 135 24.74 21.93 -46.90
N LYS A 136 23.91 21.55 -47.83
CA LYS A 136 22.66 20.80 -47.55
C LYS A 136 22.83 19.41 -48.14
N SER A 137 22.68 18.39 -47.32
CA SER A 137 22.79 16.98 -47.71
C SER A 137 21.55 16.21 -47.38
N VAL A 138 21.14 15.36 -48.31
CA VAL A 138 20.13 14.30 -48.05
C VAL A 138 20.77 13.01 -48.50
N TYR A 139 20.73 11.99 -47.65
CA TYR A 139 21.29 10.70 -47.99
C TYR A 139 20.36 9.57 -47.58
N LEU A 140 20.35 8.53 -48.40
CA LEU A 140 19.68 7.27 -48.15
C LEU A 140 20.75 6.19 -47.99
N SER A 141 20.73 5.48 -46.87
CA SER A 141 21.69 4.42 -46.59
C SER A 141 20.95 3.09 -46.36
N LEU A 142 21.35 2.05 -47.12
CA LEU A 142 20.90 0.68 -46.94
C LEU A 142 22.04 -0.15 -46.36
N SER A 143 21.84 -0.71 -45.17
CA SER A 143 22.80 -1.60 -44.52
C SER A 143 22.25 -3.03 -44.44
N ILE A 144 22.97 -3.97 -45.03
CA ILE A 144 22.60 -5.40 -45.07
C ILE A 144 23.64 -6.18 -44.25
N PRO A 145 23.29 -6.73 -43.07
CA PRO A 145 24.23 -7.52 -42.30
C PRO A 145 24.44 -8.90 -42.94
N LEU A 146 25.67 -9.15 -43.44
CA LEU A 146 26.05 -10.45 -44.02
C LEU A 146 26.61 -11.39 -42.95
N PHE A 147 27.37 -10.86 -42.01
CA PHE A 147 27.94 -11.60 -40.89
C PHE A 147 28.15 -10.67 -39.68
N ASP A 148 27.49 -10.98 -38.58
CA ASP A 148 27.49 -10.19 -37.33
C ASP A 148 28.20 -10.90 -36.16
N ARG A 149 29.03 -11.89 -36.43
CA ARG A 149 29.73 -12.68 -35.42
C ARG A 149 28.76 -13.35 -34.40
N PHE A 150 27.58 -13.75 -34.85
CA PHE A 150 26.51 -14.33 -34.06
C PHE A 150 25.88 -13.40 -32.99
N SER A 151 26.09 -12.08 -33.08
CA SER A 151 25.51 -11.10 -32.16
C SER A 151 24.00 -11.22 -32.13
N THR A 152 23.33 -11.07 -33.26
CA THR A 152 21.86 -11.20 -33.36
C THR A 152 21.33 -12.53 -32.86
N ARG A 153 22.06 -13.62 -33.13
CA ARG A 153 21.68 -14.96 -32.60
C ARG A 153 21.70 -14.98 -31.07
N ASN A 154 22.73 -14.39 -30.44
CA ASN A 154 22.86 -14.32 -29.00
C ASN A 154 21.82 -13.38 -28.39
N GLU A 155 21.52 -12.24 -29.03
CA GLU A 155 20.46 -11.33 -28.62
C GLU A 155 19.08 -11.99 -28.63
N VAL A 156 18.76 -12.78 -29.66
CA VAL A 156 17.52 -13.55 -29.73
C VAL A 156 17.46 -14.62 -28.63
N ARG A 157 18.59 -15.27 -28.32
CA ARG A 157 18.65 -16.22 -27.20
C ARG A 157 18.43 -15.54 -25.85
N ALA A 158 19.09 -14.41 -25.62
CA ALA A 158 18.92 -13.59 -24.42
C ALA A 158 17.44 -13.14 -24.28
N ALA A 159 16.84 -12.61 -25.35
CA ALA A 159 15.44 -12.19 -25.34
C ALA A 159 14.46 -13.33 -25.03
N ARG A 160 14.77 -14.59 -25.46
CA ARG A 160 13.96 -15.77 -25.08
C ARG A 160 14.09 -16.12 -23.61
N ILE A 161 15.29 -15.96 -23.02
CA ILE A 161 15.50 -16.18 -21.59
C ILE A 161 14.71 -15.14 -20.81
N GLU A 162 14.72 -13.87 -21.23
CA GLU A 162 13.93 -12.78 -20.61
C GLU A 162 12.43 -13.05 -20.72
N GLU A 163 11.93 -13.56 -21.84
CA GLU A 163 10.51 -13.99 -21.93
C GLU A 163 10.20 -15.10 -20.92
N SER A 164 11.09 -16.08 -20.78
CA SER A 164 10.92 -17.16 -19.79
C SER A 164 10.92 -16.63 -18.35
N ASN A 165 11.82 -15.69 -18.05
CA ASN A 165 11.87 -15.02 -16.75
C ASN A 165 10.57 -14.23 -16.47
N ALA A 166 10.08 -13.48 -17.46
CA ALA A 166 8.83 -12.72 -17.34
C ALA A 166 7.62 -13.66 -17.13
N ARG A 167 7.61 -14.83 -17.74
CA ARG A 167 6.57 -15.85 -17.53
C ARG A 167 6.59 -16.39 -16.10
N LEU A 168 7.77 -16.75 -15.60
CA LEU A 168 7.94 -17.20 -14.22
C LEU A 168 7.57 -16.10 -13.21
N SER A 169 7.90 -14.85 -13.53
CA SER A 169 7.50 -13.69 -12.71
C SER A 169 5.99 -13.56 -12.62
N LEU A 170 5.27 -13.67 -13.74
CA LEU A 170 3.79 -13.66 -13.75
C LEU A 170 3.20 -14.81 -12.91
N GLU A 171 3.76 -16.01 -13.01
CA GLU A 171 3.31 -17.13 -12.18
C GLU A 171 3.58 -16.90 -10.69
N ASN A 172 4.72 -16.29 -10.38
CA ASN A 172 5.06 -15.93 -8.99
C ASN A 172 4.11 -14.87 -8.44
N GLU A 173 3.80 -13.82 -9.22
CA GLU A 173 2.82 -12.79 -8.82
C GLU A 173 1.43 -13.39 -8.55
N LYS A 174 0.99 -14.35 -9.36
CA LYS A 174 -0.26 -15.07 -9.11
C LYS A 174 -0.24 -15.85 -7.80
N LYS A 175 0.88 -16.51 -7.49
CA LYS A 175 1.05 -17.23 -6.22
C LYS A 175 1.10 -16.29 -5.02
N ASN A 176 1.77 -15.16 -5.16
CA ASN A 176 1.83 -14.12 -4.13
C ASN A 176 0.44 -13.55 -3.85
N LEU A 177 -0.31 -13.20 -4.89
CA LEU A 177 -1.68 -12.72 -4.76
C LEU A 177 -2.58 -13.74 -4.03
N TYR A 178 -2.48 -15.03 -4.39
CA TYR A 178 -3.22 -16.08 -3.69
C TYR A 178 -2.87 -16.14 -2.20
N LYS A 179 -1.58 -16.07 -1.88
CA LYS A 179 -1.09 -16.05 -0.49
C LYS A 179 -1.58 -14.83 0.28
N GLU A 180 -1.60 -13.65 -0.36
CA GLU A 180 -2.09 -12.41 0.26
C GLU A 180 -3.59 -12.52 0.57
N ILE A 181 -4.38 -13.07 -0.35
CA ILE A 181 -5.82 -13.28 -0.16
C ILE A 181 -6.09 -14.28 0.98
N GLU A 182 -5.38 -15.41 1.00
CA GLU A 182 -5.49 -16.40 2.08
C GLU A 182 -5.12 -15.80 3.44
N LYS A 183 -4.08 -14.98 3.48
CA LYS A 183 -3.69 -14.26 4.69
C LYS A 183 -4.78 -13.27 5.12
N ALA A 184 -5.28 -12.45 4.18
CA ALA A 184 -6.33 -11.48 4.48
C ALA A 184 -7.61 -12.16 4.98
N TYR A 185 -7.97 -13.31 4.40
CA TYR A 185 -9.09 -14.13 4.85
C TYR A 185 -8.89 -14.66 6.28
N THR A 186 -7.73 -15.27 6.54
CA THR A 186 -7.39 -15.78 7.86
C THR A 186 -7.37 -14.66 8.91
N ASP A 187 -6.81 -13.50 8.55
CA ASP A 187 -6.79 -12.32 9.41
C ASP A 187 -8.22 -11.83 9.74
N ALA A 188 -9.13 -11.85 8.77
CA ALA A 188 -10.52 -11.44 8.96
C ALA A 188 -11.28 -12.42 9.88
N VAL A 189 -11.10 -13.74 9.68
CA VAL A 189 -11.69 -14.76 10.55
C VAL A 189 -11.19 -14.61 11.99
N ASN A 190 -9.87 -14.46 12.17
CA ASN A 190 -9.27 -14.26 13.50
C ASN A 190 -9.78 -12.97 14.17
N ALA A 191 -9.94 -11.89 13.40
CA ALA A 191 -10.45 -10.63 13.92
C ALA A 191 -11.92 -10.74 14.35
N LEU A 192 -12.75 -11.48 13.62
CA LEU A 192 -14.13 -11.77 13.98
C LEU A 192 -14.21 -12.58 15.28
N GLU A 193 -13.46 -13.67 15.38
CA GLU A 193 -13.40 -14.48 16.59
C GLU A 193 -12.94 -13.69 17.83
N LYS A 194 -11.94 -12.79 17.62
CA LYS A 194 -11.48 -11.88 18.66
C LYS A 194 -12.57 -10.93 19.10
N TYR A 195 -13.33 -10.34 18.15
CA TYR A 195 -14.46 -9.47 18.46
C TYR A 195 -15.56 -10.20 19.22
N GLU A 196 -15.96 -11.40 18.79
CA GLU A 196 -16.94 -12.22 19.48
C GLU A 196 -16.49 -12.59 20.92
N SER A 197 -15.21 -12.92 21.08
CA SER A 197 -14.62 -13.24 22.39
C SER A 197 -14.59 -12.02 23.32
N THR A 198 -14.15 -10.86 22.82
CA THR A 198 -14.13 -9.62 23.61
C THR A 198 -15.53 -9.14 23.95
N SER A 199 -16.52 -9.33 23.08
CA SER A 199 -17.92 -9.02 23.36
C SER A 199 -18.47 -9.87 24.52
N LYS A 200 -18.17 -11.16 24.55
CA LYS A 200 -18.52 -12.04 25.69
C LYS A 200 -17.83 -11.59 26.98
N ALA A 201 -16.55 -11.16 26.88
CA ALA A 201 -15.82 -10.66 28.05
C ALA A 201 -16.42 -9.35 28.59
N VAL A 202 -16.92 -8.45 27.72
CA VAL A 202 -17.61 -7.22 28.16
C VAL A 202 -18.87 -7.57 28.96
N VAL A 203 -19.74 -8.43 28.44
CA VAL A 203 -20.95 -8.85 29.15
C VAL A 203 -20.62 -9.41 30.52
N ALA A 204 -19.60 -10.26 30.64
CA ALA A 204 -19.18 -10.83 31.94
C ALA A 204 -18.63 -9.76 32.90
N ASN A 205 -17.87 -8.78 32.40
CA ASN A 205 -17.34 -7.69 33.23
C ASN A 205 -18.43 -6.67 33.62
N GLU A 206 -19.44 -6.43 32.79
CA GLU A 206 -20.60 -5.61 33.13
C GLU A 206 -21.38 -6.22 34.32
N GLU A 207 -21.63 -7.52 34.28
CA GLU A 207 -22.28 -8.20 35.39
C GLU A 207 -21.41 -8.16 36.65
N ALA A 208 -20.11 -8.40 36.54
CA ALA A 208 -19.19 -8.30 37.67
C ALA A 208 -19.16 -6.89 38.26
N HIS A 209 -19.19 -5.87 37.42
CA HIS A 209 -19.24 -4.46 37.84
C HIS A 209 -20.56 -4.15 38.57
N ARG A 210 -21.69 -4.64 38.06
CA ARG A 210 -23.00 -4.48 38.72
C ARG A 210 -22.98 -5.06 40.11
N TYR A 211 -22.50 -6.30 40.32
CA TYR A 211 -22.37 -6.91 41.63
C TYR A 211 -21.40 -6.16 42.55
N ALA A 212 -20.28 -5.67 42.01
CA ALA A 212 -19.32 -4.89 42.79
C ALA A 212 -19.92 -3.56 43.28
N LEU A 213 -20.72 -2.89 42.44
CA LEU A 213 -21.43 -1.66 42.79
C LEU A 213 -22.44 -1.90 43.94
N GLU A 214 -23.22 -2.97 43.86
CA GLU A 214 -24.18 -3.34 44.93
C GLU A 214 -23.48 -3.66 46.24
N LYS A 215 -22.37 -4.39 46.21
CA LYS A 215 -21.55 -4.68 47.41
C LYS A 215 -20.96 -3.41 48.01
N TYR A 216 -20.44 -2.53 47.18
CA TYR A 216 -19.87 -1.25 47.59
C TYR A 216 -20.95 -0.35 48.24
N ALA A 217 -22.10 -0.22 47.58
CA ALA A 217 -23.23 0.57 48.10
C ALA A 217 -23.77 0.05 49.44
N SER A 218 -23.69 -1.27 49.68
CA SER A 218 -24.07 -1.88 50.96
C SER A 218 -22.96 -1.88 52.01
N GLY A 219 -21.80 -1.27 51.74
CA GLY A 219 -20.66 -1.18 52.65
C GLY A 219 -19.91 -2.50 52.86
N LYS A 220 -20.14 -3.52 52.00
CA LYS A 220 -19.57 -4.88 52.11
C LYS A 220 -18.28 -5.06 51.29
N SER A 221 -17.84 -4.05 50.56
CA SER A 221 -16.62 -4.10 49.73
C SER A 221 -15.79 -2.84 49.94
N ALA A 222 -14.48 -2.97 49.86
CA ALA A 222 -13.55 -1.85 49.86
C ALA A 222 -13.60 -1.08 48.56
N VAL A 223 -13.32 0.22 48.61
CA VAL A 223 -13.21 1.10 47.42
C VAL A 223 -12.23 0.55 46.39
N TYR A 224 -11.13 -0.03 46.85
CA TYR A 224 -10.10 -0.63 45.97
C TYR A 224 -10.68 -1.78 45.12
N GLU A 225 -11.41 -2.70 45.71
CA GLU A 225 -12.03 -3.84 45.00
C GLU A 225 -13.04 -3.37 43.94
N TYR A 226 -13.82 -2.34 44.25
CA TYR A 226 -14.75 -1.74 43.31
C TYR A 226 -14.01 -1.07 42.13
N ASN A 227 -12.96 -0.29 42.42
CA ASN A 227 -12.16 0.38 41.36
C ASN A 227 -11.46 -0.64 40.48
N GLU A 228 -10.92 -1.73 41.01
CA GLU A 228 -10.31 -2.80 40.21
C GLU A 228 -11.28 -3.39 39.19
N ILE A 229 -12.52 -3.68 39.62
CA ILE A 229 -13.54 -4.22 38.72
C ILE A 229 -13.99 -3.20 37.70
N LYS A 230 -14.12 -1.92 38.10
CA LYS A 230 -14.40 -0.80 37.17
C LYS A 230 -13.33 -0.65 36.08
N MET A 231 -12.06 -0.74 36.47
CA MET A 231 -10.95 -0.70 35.51
C MET A 231 -10.96 -1.88 34.53
N LYS A 232 -11.25 -3.10 35.04
CA LYS A 232 -11.41 -4.31 34.20
C LYS A 232 -12.53 -4.15 33.16
N LEU A 233 -13.65 -3.53 33.52
CA LEU A 233 -14.73 -3.23 32.60
C LEU A 233 -14.28 -2.22 31.54
N ALA A 234 -13.63 -1.12 31.95
CA ALA A 234 -13.13 -0.12 31.03
C ALA A 234 -12.12 -0.70 30.02
N GLU A 235 -11.22 -1.57 30.50
CA GLU A 235 -10.27 -2.29 29.66
C GLU A 235 -10.97 -3.24 28.68
N ALA A 236 -12.00 -3.97 29.15
CA ALA A 236 -12.77 -4.88 28.30
C ALA A 236 -13.51 -4.12 27.18
N LEU A 237 -14.13 -2.97 27.50
CA LEU A 237 -14.79 -2.09 26.52
C LEU A 237 -13.81 -1.54 25.49
N SER A 238 -12.62 -1.12 25.93
CA SER A 238 -11.56 -0.66 25.03
C SER A 238 -11.10 -1.76 24.08
N LYS A 239 -10.86 -2.98 24.61
CA LYS A 239 -10.48 -4.14 23.81
C LYS A 239 -11.55 -4.54 22.80
N GLN A 240 -12.82 -4.47 23.17
CA GLN A 240 -13.95 -4.75 22.28
C GLN A 240 -13.99 -3.73 21.14
N SER A 241 -13.88 -2.42 21.44
CA SER A 241 -13.86 -1.36 20.43
C SER A 241 -12.71 -1.55 19.45
N GLN A 242 -11.50 -1.82 19.96
CA GLN A 242 -10.35 -2.11 19.10
C GLN A 242 -10.58 -3.34 18.20
N ALA A 243 -11.17 -4.41 18.75
CA ALA A 243 -11.46 -5.61 17.98
C ALA A 243 -12.54 -5.37 16.93
N LYS A 244 -13.58 -4.54 17.22
CA LYS A 244 -14.60 -4.11 16.26
C LYS A 244 -13.99 -3.46 15.04
N TYR A 245 -13.21 -2.42 15.24
CA TYR A 245 -12.60 -1.67 14.12
C TYR A 245 -11.52 -2.49 13.40
N ALA A 246 -10.79 -3.33 14.11
CA ALA A 246 -9.85 -4.26 13.47
C ALA A 246 -10.57 -5.25 12.54
N TYR A 247 -11.72 -5.79 12.92
CA TYR A 247 -12.53 -6.66 12.07
C TYR A 247 -13.06 -5.91 10.83
N LEU A 248 -13.67 -4.73 11.03
CA LEU A 248 -14.17 -3.92 9.92
C LEU A 248 -13.08 -3.60 8.90
N LEU A 249 -11.88 -3.24 9.36
CA LEU A 249 -10.75 -3.02 8.46
C LEU A 249 -10.40 -4.27 7.64
N LYS A 250 -10.32 -5.45 8.29
CA LYS A 250 -9.99 -6.71 7.60
C LYS A 250 -11.07 -7.13 6.61
N GLU A 251 -12.33 -6.88 6.91
CA GLU A 251 -13.45 -7.10 6.00
C GLU A 251 -13.34 -6.19 4.76
N ARG A 252 -13.03 -4.90 4.93
CA ARG A 252 -12.81 -3.98 3.80
C ARG A 252 -11.62 -4.37 2.94
N VAL A 253 -10.54 -4.87 3.54
CA VAL A 253 -9.40 -5.42 2.78
C VAL A 253 -9.82 -6.61 1.92
N LEU A 254 -10.66 -7.52 2.44
CA LEU A 254 -11.21 -8.63 1.63
C LEU A 254 -12.14 -8.15 0.51
N ALA A 255 -12.99 -7.16 0.80
CA ALA A 255 -13.85 -6.55 -0.20
C ALA A 255 -13.03 -5.91 -1.34
N PHE A 256 -11.93 -5.25 -1.02
CA PHE A 256 -10.98 -4.71 -2.01
C PHE A 256 -10.43 -5.80 -2.95
N TYR A 257 -9.96 -6.94 -2.40
CA TYR A 257 -9.50 -8.06 -3.24
C TYR A 257 -10.62 -8.69 -4.06
N SER A 258 -11.86 -8.65 -3.60
CA SER A 258 -13.01 -9.14 -4.36
C SER A 258 -13.44 -8.23 -5.51
N CYS A 259 -12.84 -7.05 -5.64
CA CYS A 259 -13.15 -6.01 -6.63
C CYS A 259 -14.59 -5.49 -6.57
N ARG A 260 -15.28 -5.68 -5.46
CA ARG A 260 -16.66 -5.19 -5.27
C ARG A 260 -16.71 -3.67 -5.09
N GLU A 261 -15.69 -3.06 -4.51
CA GLU A 261 -15.65 -1.59 -4.28
C GLU A 261 -15.37 -0.77 -5.53
N SER A 262 -14.72 -1.32 -6.55
CA SER A 262 -14.50 -0.60 -7.82
C SER A 262 -15.79 -0.36 -8.61
N ALA A 263 -16.89 -1.03 -8.26
CA ALA A 263 -18.20 -0.85 -8.88
C ALA A 263 -19.05 0.26 -8.23
N LEU A 264 -18.64 0.82 -7.08
CA LEU A 264 -19.38 1.85 -6.34
C LEU A 264 -18.84 3.27 -6.52
N SER A 265 -17.75 3.45 -7.30
CA SER A 265 -17.11 4.77 -7.55
C SER A 265 -17.30 5.26 -9.00
N HIS A 266 -18.47 5.01 -9.61
CA HIS A 266 -18.90 5.63 -10.87
C HIS A 266 -20.27 6.26 -10.73
#